data_276464bafc08190267fab0c52dde62d1
#
_entry.id   276464bafc08190267fab0c52dde62d1
#
_cell.length_a   1.000
_cell.length_b   1.000
_cell.length_c   1.000
_cell.angle_alpha   90.00
_cell.angle_beta   90.00
_cell.angle_gamma   90.00
#
_symmetry.space_group_name_H-M   'P 1'
#
loop_
_entity.id
_entity.type
_entity.pdbx_description
1 polymer ?
#
loop_
_entity_poly.entity_id
_entity_poly.type
_entity_poly.pdbx_seq_one_letter_code
_entity_poly.pdbx_strand_id
1 'polypeptide(L)' 'VKDCVFTIKSDSIKKRIGDLRDTIEQKEKDGRGISKELKEVMNLQKELNDYQS' A
#
# COMPACT_ATOMS: atom_id res chain seq x y z
N VAL A 1 11.09 17.90 14.92
CA VAL A 1 11.63 17.66 13.61
C VAL A 1 10.55 17.12 12.70
N LYS A 2 10.16 17.91 11.72
CA LYS A 2 9.03 17.61 10.84
C LYS A 2 9.28 16.39 9.96
N ASP A 3 10.52 16.17 9.61
CA ASP A 3 10.89 15.07 8.71
C ASP A 3 10.59 13.70 9.30
N CYS A 4 10.72 13.55 10.61
CA CYS A 4 10.48 12.28 11.28
C CYS A 4 9.03 11.83 11.16
N VAL A 5 8.10 12.75 11.36
CA VAL A 5 6.67 12.45 11.27
C VAL A 5 6.29 12.07 9.84
N PHE A 6 6.86 12.78 8.89
CA PHE A 6 6.61 12.54 7.47
C PHE A 6 7.10 11.16 7.06
N THR A 7 8.28 10.79 7.50
CA THR A 7 8.89 9.50 7.20
C THR A 7 8.07 8.35 7.79
N ILE A 8 7.59 8.50 9.02
CA ILE A 8 6.79 7.48 9.69
C ILE A 8 5.50 7.20 8.90
N LYS A 9 4.82 8.24 8.44
CA LYS A 9 3.58 8.09 7.69
C LYS A 9 3.82 7.40 6.35
N SER A 10 4.85 7.83 5.64
CA SER A 10 5.20 7.26 4.36
C SER A 10 5.62 5.79 4.51
N ASP A 11 6.36 5.46 5.55
CA ASP A 11 6.76 4.08 5.84
C ASP A 11 5.54 3.20 6.14
N SER A 12 4.57 3.74 6.88
CA SER A 12 3.33 3.03 7.18
C SER A 12 2.58 2.66 5.91
N ILE A 13 2.47 3.61 5.00
CA ILE A 13 1.78 3.39 3.73
C ILE A 13 2.53 2.35 2.90
N LYS A 14 3.85 2.46 2.83
CA LYS A 14 4.67 1.50 2.10
C LYS A 14 4.52 0.08 2.65
N LYS A 15 4.49 -0.04 3.96
CA LYS A 15 4.32 -1.32 4.62
C LYS A 15 2.97 -1.93 4.29
N ARG A 16 1.92 -1.10 4.32
CA ARG A 16 0.58 -1.54 3.98
C ARG A 16 0.49 -2.04 2.54
N ILE A 17 1.11 -1.31 1.62
CA ILE A 17 1.15 -1.71 0.22
C ILE A 17 1.84 -3.05 0.06
N GLY A 18 2.96 -3.25 0.75
CA GLY A 18 3.68 -4.52 0.72
C GLY A 18 2.82 -5.68 1.21
N ASP A 19 2.11 -5.48 2.31
CA ASP A 19 1.20 -6.49 2.86
C ASP A 19 0.09 -6.83 1.88
N LEU A 20 -0.48 -5.83 1.27
CA LEU A 20 -1.55 -6.03 0.30
C LEU A 20 -1.05 -6.78 -0.94
N ARG A 21 0.15 -6.45 -1.39
CA ARG A 21 0.76 -7.14 -2.53
C ARG A 21 0.98 -8.62 -2.22
N ASP A 22 1.44 -8.92 -1.03
CA ASP A 22 1.62 -10.29 -0.56
C ASP A 22 0.29 -11.03 -0.60
N THR A 23 -0.75 -10.41 -0.05
CA THR A 23 -2.08 -10.97 -0.04
C THR A 23 -2.59 -11.22 -1.46
N ILE A 24 -2.36 -10.26 -2.35
CA ILE A 24 -2.76 -10.38 -3.76
C ILE A 24 -2.10 -11.60 -4.40
N GLU A 25 -0.80 -11.74 -4.19
CA GLU A 25 -0.04 -12.85 -4.75
C GLU A 25 -0.60 -14.20 -4.28
N GLN A 26 -0.87 -14.31 -2.99
CA GLN A 26 -1.44 -15.52 -2.42
C GLN A 26 -2.83 -15.83 -2.96
N LYS A 27 -3.67 -14.81 -3.05
CA LYS A 27 -5.02 -14.97 -3.58
C LYS A 27 -5.02 -15.33 -5.05
N GLU A 28 -4.09 -14.79 -5.81
CA GLU A 28 -3.95 -15.13 -7.22
C GLU A 28 -3.63 -16.62 -7.39
N LYS A 29 -2.77 -17.14 -6.55
CA LYS A 29 -2.43 -18.55 -6.56
C LYS A 29 -3.62 -19.44 -6.23
N ASP A 30 -4.48 -18.95 -5.33
CA ASP A 30 -5.70 -19.66 -4.92
C ASP A 30 -6.86 -19.46 -5.92
N GLY A 31 -6.71 -18.53 -6.84
CA GLY A 31 -7.77 -18.21 -7.81
C GLY A 31 -8.87 -17.36 -7.22
N ARG A 32 -8.59 -16.60 -6.17
CA ARG A 32 -9.58 -15.76 -5.51
C ARG A 32 -9.60 -14.36 -6.12
N GLY A 33 -10.72 -13.66 -5.92
CA GLY A 33 -10.86 -12.27 -6.38
C GLY A 33 -9.97 -11.32 -5.59
N ILE A 34 -9.29 -10.42 -6.30
CA ILE A 34 -8.39 -9.46 -5.69
C ILE A 34 -8.78 -8.01 -5.99
N SER A 35 -10.01 -7.81 -6.45
CA SER A 35 -10.47 -6.47 -6.84
C SER A 35 -10.38 -5.47 -5.68
N LYS A 36 -10.76 -5.88 -4.48
CA LYS A 36 -10.70 -5.01 -3.31
C LYS A 36 -9.27 -4.63 -2.96
N GLU A 37 -8.39 -5.60 -2.96
CA GLU A 37 -6.99 -5.40 -2.63
C GLU A 37 -6.31 -4.49 -3.65
N LEU A 38 -6.60 -4.70 -4.92
CA LEU A 38 -6.06 -3.85 -5.98
C LEU A 38 -6.50 -2.41 -5.82
N LYS A 39 -7.77 -2.20 -5.52
CA LYS A 39 -8.30 -0.86 -5.31
C LYS A 39 -7.62 -0.17 -4.14
N GLU A 40 -7.42 -0.91 -3.06
CA GLU A 40 -6.77 -0.37 -1.87
C GLU A 40 -5.31 -0.02 -2.15
N VAL A 41 -4.60 -0.87 -2.87
CA VAL A 41 -3.21 -0.60 -3.26
C VAL A 41 -3.14 0.68 -4.09
N MET A 42 -4.05 0.84 -5.03
CA MET A 42 -4.08 2.05 -5.86
C MET A 42 -4.33 3.30 -5.04
N ASN A 43 -5.24 3.23 -4.08
CA ASN A 43 -5.52 4.34 -3.18
C ASN A 43 -4.31 4.69 -2.32
N LEU A 44 -3.66 3.69 -1.76
CA LEU A 44 -2.47 3.89 -0.94
C LEU A 44 -1.31 4.46 -1.77
N GLN A 45 -1.17 3.97 -2.99
CA GLN A 45 -0.15 4.48 -3.90
C GLN A 45 -0.36 5.96 -4.19
N LYS A 46 -1.61 6.35 -4.38
CA LYS A 46 -1.97 7.75 -4.61
C LYS A 46 -1.64 8.62 -3.40
N GLU A 47 -1.97 8.12 -2.21
CA GLU A 47 -1.63 8.82 -0.97
C GLU A 47 -0.13 9.00 -0.83
N LEU A 48 0.63 7.95 -1.13
CA LEU A 48 2.08 8.01 -1.04
C LEU A 48 2.64 9.05 -2.00
N ASN A 49 2.11 9.12 -3.21
CA ASN A 49 2.51 10.12 -4.18
C ASN A 49 2.27 11.55 -3.68
N ASP A 50 1.14 11.76 -3.01
CA ASP A 50 0.83 13.06 -2.42
C ASP A 50 1.86 13.46 -1.37
N TYR A 51 2.29 12.50 -0.57
CA TYR A 51 3.32 12.75 0.44
C TYR A 51 4.69 13.05 -0.18
N GLN A 52 4.98 12.45 -1.31
CA GLN A 52 6.28 12.61 -1.96
C GLN A 52 6.37 13.83 -2.87
N SER A 53 5.25 14.34 -3.30
CA SER A 53 5.24 15.54 -4.13
C SER A 53 5.21 16.79 -3.26
#